data_575da0514661a09624690531933c5fd3
#
_entry.id   575da0514661a09624690531933c5fd3
#
_cell.length_a   1.000
_cell.length_b   1.000
_cell.length_c   1.000
_cell.angle_alpha   90.00
_cell.angle_beta   90.00
_cell.angle_gamma   90.00
#
_symmetry.space_group_name_H-M   'P 1'
#
loop_
_entity.id
_entity.type
_entity.pdbx_description
1 polymer ?
#
loop_
_entity_poly.entity_id
_entity_poly.type
_entity_poly.pdbx_seq_one_letter_code
_entity_poly.pdbx_strand_id
1 'polypeptide(L)'
;MKKLIVFYGPSALGKTSVEKELLRLAKNKIKPLISLTTRQPREGEINGKDYIFCRDRQDFYNRNILASIQIGKDREWVYGINKDSFKDIKDFGIISVISINYIDSILRGVFTETDLIFDDIYLFFFTADLDVRKARMSKRKEDPAKIQARLAFEDKVFPEDFERNYADIINKKIFDTSDNPSVDKITQEILDMLGIKGEQYGTSGK
;
A
#
# COMPACT_ATOMS: atom_id res chain seq x y z
N MET A 1 -16.95 6.74 12.46
CA MET A 1 -16.61 7.21 11.08
C MET A 1 -15.47 6.35 10.55
N LYS A 2 -15.70 5.64 9.44
CA LYS A 2 -14.71 4.75 8.83
C LYS A 2 -13.85 5.54 7.85
N LYS A 3 -12.53 5.40 7.91
CA LYS A 3 -11.58 6.09 7.03
C LYS A 3 -10.67 5.09 6.33
N LEU A 4 -10.35 5.37 5.07
CA LEU A 4 -9.45 4.54 4.27
C LEU A 4 -8.10 5.26 4.10
N ILE A 5 -7.03 4.58 4.46
CA ILE A 5 -5.65 5.03 4.21
C ILE A 5 -5.12 4.23 3.03
N VAL A 6 -4.64 4.92 2.02
CA VAL A 6 -4.04 4.32 0.83
C VAL A 6 -2.59 4.76 0.71
N PHE A 7 -1.67 3.81 0.81
CA PHE A 7 -0.27 4.02 0.48
C PHE A 7 -0.05 3.65 -0.98
N TYR A 8 0.40 4.62 -1.76
CA TYR A 8 0.57 4.49 -3.18
C TYR A 8 2.00 4.88 -3.60
N GLY A 9 2.51 4.23 -4.62
CA GLY A 9 3.83 4.54 -5.17
C GLY A 9 4.61 3.29 -5.54
N PRO A 10 5.68 3.45 -6.33
CA PRO A 10 6.49 2.35 -6.84
C PRO A 10 7.20 1.53 -5.74
N SER A 11 7.96 0.53 -6.16
CA SER A 11 8.72 -0.35 -5.26
C SER A 11 9.91 0.36 -4.61
N ALA A 12 10.38 -0.17 -3.48
CA ALA A 12 11.58 0.27 -2.76
C ALA A 12 11.52 1.67 -2.13
N LEU A 13 10.32 2.17 -1.81
CA LEU A 13 10.08 3.49 -1.21
C LEU A 13 9.85 3.45 0.32
N GLY A 14 9.95 2.30 0.94
CA GLY A 14 9.76 2.18 2.39
C GLY A 14 8.30 2.08 2.85
N LYS A 15 7.31 2.03 1.94
CA LYS A 15 5.87 1.93 2.29
C LYS A 15 5.59 0.88 3.36
N THR A 16 6.09 -0.34 3.17
CA THR A 16 5.89 -1.44 4.14
C THR A 16 6.50 -1.16 5.50
N SER A 17 7.65 -0.45 5.55
CA SER A 17 8.28 -0.08 6.81
C SER A 17 7.45 0.96 7.55
N VAL A 18 6.97 1.98 6.83
CA VAL A 18 6.08 3.01 7.38
C VAL A 18 4.74 2.41 7.82
N GLU A 19 4.16 1.50 7.04
CA GLU A 19 2.92 0.80 7.39
C GLU A 19 3.07 -0.01 8.68
N LYS A 20 4.14 -0.80 8.80
CA LYS A 20 4.42 -1.57 10.02
C LYS A 20 4.56 -0.68 11.25
N GLU A 21 5.29 0.43 11.12
CA GLU A 21 5.47 1.37 12.22
C GLU A 21 4.17 2.12 12.56
N LEU A 22 3.40 2.50 11.55
CA LEU A 22 2.10 3.12 11.73
C LEU A 22 1.13 2.18 12.48
N LEU A 23 1.06 0.91 12.09
CA LEU A 23 0.25 -0.10 12.77
C LEU A 23 0.69 -0.31 14.22
N ARG A 24 1.99 -0.28 14.47
CA ARG A 24 2.56 -0.41 15.82
C ARG A 24 2.16 0.76 16.73
N LEU A 25 2.28 2.00 16.23
CA LEU A 25 2.01 3.21 17.01
C LEU A 25 0.51 3.52 17.15
N ALA A 26 -0.28 3.23 16.12
CA ALA A 26 -1.72 3.45 16.13
C ALA A 26 -2.48 2.41 16.96
N LYS A 27 -1.82 1.37 17.44
CA LYS A 27 -2.42 0.24 18.16
C LYS A 27 -3.66 -0.27 17.39
N ASN A 28 -4.69 -0.68 17.93
CA ASN A 28 -5.84 -1.28 17.26
C ASN A 28 -6.76 -0.28 16.49
N LYS A 29 -6.31 0.98 16.29
CA LYS A 29 -7.12 1.97 15.55
C LYS A 29 -7.04 1.79 14.04
N ILE A 30 -5.94 1.24 13.54
CA ILE A 30 -5.73 1.00 12.10
C ILE A 30 -5.74 -0.50 11.84
N LYS A 31 -6.61 -0.95 10.94
CA LYS A 31 -6.68 -2.34 10.48
C LYS A 31 -5.97 -2.48 9.12
N PRO A 32 -4.97 -3.35 8.98
CA PRO A 32 -4.40 -3.64 7.68
C PRO A 32 -5.39 -4.39 6.81
N LEU A 33 -5.53 -3.96 5.56
CA LEU A 33 -6.31 -4.63 4.53
C LEU A 33 -5.39 -5.55 3.74
N ILE A 34 -5.47 -6.84 4.02
CA ILE A 34 -4.56 -7.82 3.42
C ILE A 34 -4.98 -8.12 1.98
N SER A 35 -4.13 -7.78 1.04
CA SER A 35 -4.33 -8.07 -0.39
C SER A 35 -4.16 -9.55 -0.70
N LEU A 36 -4.87 -10.02 -1.72
CA LEU A 36 -4.74 -11.36 -2.27
C LEU A 36 -3.76 -11.35 -3.46
N THR A 37 -3.10 -12.47 -3.70
CA THR A 37 -2.27 -12.66 -4.90
C THR A 37 -2.16 -14.11 -5.32
N THR A 38 -2.03 -14.35 -6.63
CA THR A 38 -1.66 -15.67 -7.20
C THR A 38 -0.15 -15.87 -7.32
N ARG A 39 0.65 -14.84 -6.97
CA ARG A 39 2.10 -14.96 -6.89
C ARG A 39 2.51 -15.90 -5.75
N GLN A 40 3.53 -16.69 -5.98
CA GLN A 40 4.12 -17.48 -4.90
C GLN A 40 4.73 -16.60 -3.80
N PRO A 41 4.65 -17.02 -2.53
CA PRO A 41 5.30 -16.31 -1.43
C PRO A 41 6.80 -16.14 -1.68
N ARG A 42 7.36 -15.01 -1.25
CA ARG A 42 8.81 -14.84 -1.14
C ARG A 42 9.29 -15.35 0.19
N GLU A 43 10.61 -15.50 0.32
CA GLU A 43 11.22 -15.84 1.60
C GLU A 43 10.83 -14.83 2.69
N GLY A 44 10.36 -15.33 3.82
CA GLY A 44 9.91 -14.51 4.95
C GLY A 44 8.49 -13.96 4.86
N GLU A 45 7.78 -14.12 3.74
CA GLU A 45 6.38 -13.71 3.64
C GLU A 45 5.44 -14.74 4.29
N ILE A 46 4.46 -14.27 5.04
CA ILE A 46 3.52 -15.08 5.82
C ILE A 46 2.12 -14.95 5.23
N ASN A 47 1.50 -16.09 4.89
CA ASN A 47 0.12 -16.12 4.41
C ASN A 47 -0.86 -15.56 5.44
N GLY A 48 -1.76 -14.69 4.99
CA GLY A 48 -2.73 -14.02 5.84
C GLY A 48 -2.18 -12.81 6.61
N LYS A 49 -0.88 -12.52 6.49
CA LYS A 49 -0.23 -11.35 7.09
C LYS A 49 0.32 -10.38 6.05
N ASP A 50 1.19 -10.87 5.15
CA ASP A 50 1.74 -10.04 4.08
C ASP A 50 0.81 -10.05 2.85
N TYR A 51 0.30 -11.20 2.49
CA TYR A 51 -0.72 -11.44 1.47
C TYR A 51 -1.55 -12.67 1.84
N ILE A 52 -2.74 -12.77 1.23
CA ILE A 52 -3.46 -14.04 1.11
C ILE A 52 -3.00 -14.66 -0.20
N PHE A 53 -2.17 -15.70 -0.13
CA PHE A 53 -1.64 -16.39 -1.31
C PHE A 53 -2.66 -17.40 -1.84
N CYS A 54 -3.20 -17.13 -3.02
CA CYS A 54 -4.14 -17.99 -3.71
C CYS A 54 -3.40 -19.05 -4.53
N ARG A 55 -3.92 -20.27 -4.58
CA ARG A 55 -3.31 -21.38 -5.34
C ARG A 55 -3.24 -21.09 -6.81
N ASP A 56 -4.29 -20.50 -7.36
CA ASP A 56 -4.47 -20.19 -8.77
C ASP A 56 -5.48 -19.06 -8.96
N ARG A 57 -5.77 -18.71 -10.22
CA ARG A 57 -6.73 -17.66 -10.56
C ARG A 57 -8.16 -18.01 -10.16
N GLN A 58 -8.54 -19.27 -10.21
CA GLN A 58 -9.90 -19.68 -9.84
C GLN A 58 -10.10 -19.53 -8.34
N ASP A 59 -9.15 -19.99 -7.52
CA ASP A 59 -9.15 -19.75 -6.06
C ASP A 59 -9.21 -18.24 -5.75
N PHE A 60 -8.48 -17.41 -6.50
CA PHE A 60 -8.50 -15.97 -6.34
C PHE A 60 -9.91 -15.39 -6.60
N TYR A 61 -10.49 -15.64 -7.78
CA TYR A 61 -11.77 -15.04 -8.17
C TYR A 61 -12.97 -15.59 -7.39
N ASN A 62 -12.87 -16.74 -6.77
CA ASN A 62 -13.91 -17.27 -5.87
C ASN A 62 -14.01 -16.54 -4.52
N ARG A 63 -13.13 -15.53 -4.26
CA ARG A 63 -13.02 -14.88 -2.94
C ARG A 63 -13.70 -13.50 -2.85
N ASN A 64 -14.82 -13.30 -3.51
CA ASN A 64 -15.60 -12.06 -3.43
C ASN A 64 -14.73 -10.80 -3.69
N ILE A 65 -14.06 -10.76 -4.84
CA ILE A 65 -13.10 -9.72 -5.19
C ILE A 65 -13.80 -8.37 -5.42
N LEU A 66 -13.33 -7.33 -4.71
CA LEU A 66 -13.74 -5.95 -4.91
C LEU A 66 -12.98 -5.30 -6.07
N ALA A 67 -11.67 -5.43 -6.06
CA ALA A 67 -10.79 -4.85 -7.06
C ALA A 67 -9.60 -5.77 -7.34
N SER A 68 -9.12 -5.80 -8.58
CA SER A 68 -7.96 -6.59 -8.98
C SER A 68 -7.15 -5.96 -10.09
N ILE A 69 -5.88 -6.34 -10.18
CA ILE A 69 -4.96 -6.00 -11.26
C ILE A 69 -4.11 -7.21 -11.65
N GLN A 70 -3.80 -7.33 -12.93
CA GLN A 70 -2.90 -8.35 -13.46
C GLN A 70 -1.54 -7.74 -13.73
N ILE A 71 -0.47 -8.37 -13.23
CA ILE A 71 0.91 -7.89 -13.30
C ILE A 71 1.83 -9.01 -13.78
N GLY A 72 2.98 -8.62 -14.30
CA GLY A 72 4.00 -9.53 -14.80
C GLY A 72 3.99 -9.64 -16.31
N LYS A 73 5.02 -10.30 -16.86
CA LYS A 73 5.07 -10.67 -18.27
C LYS A 73 3.90 -11.62 -18.53
N ASP A 74 3.13 -11.35 -19.57
CA ASP A 74 1.93 -12.13 -19.92
C ASP A 74 0.83 -12.12 -18.83
N ARG A 75 0.86 -11.11 -17.93
CA ARG A 75 -0.13 -10.95 -16.86
C ARG A 75 -0.25 -12.18 -15.94
N GLU A 76 0.88 -12.82 -15.66
CA GLU A 76 0.92 -14.10 -14.94
C GLU A 76 0.36 -14.04 -13.53
N TRP A 77 0.55 -12.89 -12.83
CA TRP A 77 0.08 -12.70 -11.45
C TRP A 77 -1.14 -11.81 -11.38
N VAL A 78 -2.06 -12.19 -10.50
CA VAL A 78 -3.19 -11.35 -10.12
C VAL A 78 -2.98 -10.86 -8.68
N TYR A 79 -3.24 -9.58 -8.46
CA TYR A 79 -3.34 -8.98 -7.14
C TYR A 79 -4.73 -8.40 -6.96
N GLY A 80 -5.25 -8.41 -5.75
CA GLY A 80 -6.56 -7.84 -5.49
C GLY A 80 -6.88 -7.72 -4.03
N ILE A 81 -8.07 -7.20 -3.74
CA ILE A 81 -8.65 -7.13 -2.42
C ILE A 81 -10.09 -7.62 -2.47
N ASN A 82 -10.51 -8.36 -1.46
CA ASN A 82 -11.89 -8.81 -1.35
C ASN A 82 -12.73 -7.86 -0.49
N LYS A 83 -14.04 -7.91 -0.69
CA LYS A 83 -15.01 -7.09 0.07
C LYS A 83 -14.96 -7.40 1.57
N ASP A 84 -14.70 -8.65 1.93
CA ASP A 84 -14.72 -9.10 3.33
C ASP A 84 -13.61 -8.45 4.16
N SER A 85 -12.49 -8.05 3.53
CA SER A 85 -11.40 -7.33 4.20
C SER A 85 -11.86 -6.02 4.85
N PHE A 86 -12.92 -5.40 4.33
CA PHE A 86 -13.41 -4.10 4.80
C PHE A 86 -14.44 -4.19 5.93
N LYS A 87 -15.05 -5.37 6.16
CA LYS A 87 -16.19 -5.53 7.09
C LYS A 87 -15.88 -5.15 8.53
N ASP A 88 -14.65 -5.44 9.00
CA ASP A 88 -14.28 -5.23 10.41
C ASP A 88 -13.52 -3.93 10.67
N ILE A 89 -13.52 -2.99 9.72
CA ILE A 89 -12.90 -1.68 9.93
C ILE A 89 -13.80 -0.89 10.89
N LYS A 90 -13.22 -0.46 12.03
CA LYS A 90 -13.90 0.37 13.04
C LYS A 90 -13.59 1.85 12.79
N ASP A 91 -12.32 2.21 12.75
CA ASP A 91 -11.84 3.58 12.57
C ASP A 91 -11.13 3.74 11.23
N PHE A 92 -9.99 3.08 11.05
CA PHE A 92 -9.17 3.18 9.85
C PHE A 92 -8.88 1.82 9.24
N GLY A 93 -9.01 1.72 7.92
CA GLY A 93 -8.40 0.66 7.11
C GLY A 93 -7.18 1.18 6.39
N ILE A 94 -6.11 0.38 6.28
CA ILE A 94 -4.92 0.74 5.49
C ILE A 94 -4.63 -0.30 4.41
N ILE A 95 -4.35 0.17 3.20
CA ILE A 95 -3.91 -0.66 2.08
C ILE A 95 -2.72 -0.01 1.36
N SER A 96 -1.74 -0.84 1.00
CA SER A 96 -0.65 -0.44 0.11
C SER A 96 -0.90 -0.93 -1.30
N VAL A 97 -0.95 -0.02 -2.28
CA VAL A 97 -1.24 -0.33 -3.68
C VAL A 97 -0.03 -0.12 -4.59
N ILE A 98 -0.02 -0.85 -5.70
CA ILE A 98 1.13 -0.99 -6.59
C ILE A 98 0.93 -0.41 -8.00
N SER A 99 -0.24 0.17 -8.27
CA SER A 99 -0.50 0.84 -9.56
C SER A 99 -1.69 1.78 -9.47
N ILE A 100 -1.75 2.75 -10.39
CA ILE A 100 -2.86 3.70 -10.50
C ILE A 100 -4.18 2.99 -10.85
N ASN A 101 -4.15 2.05 -11.78
CA ASN A 101 -5.35 1.32 -12.18
C ASN A 101 -5.93 0.52 -11.01
N TYR A 102 -5.08 0.07 -10.09
CA TYR A 102 -5.53 -0.66 -8.91
C TYR A 102 -6.17 0.26 -7.89
N ILE A 103 -5.59 1.46 -7.68
CA ILE A 103 -6.20 2.45 -6.78
C ILE A 103 -7.55 2.92 -7.32
N ASP A 104 -7.64 3.20 -8.62
CA ASP A 104 -8.91 3.58 -9.25
C ASP A 104 -9.97 2.48 -9.11
N SER A 105 -9.59 1.23 -9.29
CA SER A 105 -10.49 0.08 -9.11
C SER A 105 -10.96 -0.04 -7.66
N ILE A 106 -10.07 0.18 -6.68
CA ILE A 106 -10.43 0.17 -5.25
C ILE A 106 -11.38 1.31 -4.94
N LEU A 107 -11.05 2.53 -5.36
CA LEU A 107 -11.88 3.70 -5.08
C LEU A 107 -13.26 3.58 -5.73
N ARG A 108 -13.34 3.15 -6.99
CA ARG A 108 -14.64 2.89 -7.65
C ARG A 108 -15.42 1.81 -6.91
N GLY A 109 -14.79 0.68 -6.56
CA GLY A 109 -15.43 -0.40 -5.83
C GLY A 109 -15.96 0.07 -4.47
N VAL A 110 -15.20 0.85 -3.72
CA VAL A 110 -15.60 1.42 -2.42
C VAL A 110 -16.79 2.38 -2.59
N PHE A 111 -16.79 3.24 -3.61
CA PHE A 111 -17.87 4.20 -3.82
C PHE A 111 -19.15 3.59 -4.40
N THR A 112 -19.07 2.45 -5.08
CA THR A 112 -20.24 1.77 -5.67
C THR A 112 -20.91 0.77 -4.74
N GLU A 113 -20.17 0.26 -3.75
CA GLU A 113 -20.68 -0.72 -2.78
C GLU A 113 -21.31 0.00 -1.58
N THR A 114 -22.62 -0.07 -1.46
CA THR A 114 -23.38 0.61 -0.40
C THR A 114 -22.98 0.21 1.01
N ASP A 115 -22.39 -0.97 1.18
CA ASP A 115 -21.95 -1.49 2.49
C ASP A 115 -20.52 -1.06 2.86
N LEU A 116 -19.79 -0.42 1.94
CA LEU A 116 -18.39 -0.02 2.09
C LEU A 116 -18.22 1.51 2.15
N ILE A 117 -19.09 2.19 2.89
CA ILE A 117 -19.02 3.65 3.01
C ILE A 117 -17.83 4.03 3.89
N PHE A 118 -16.96 4.87 3.36
CA PHE A 118 -15.92 5.58 4.09
C PHE A 118 -16.26 7.07 4.14
N ASP A 119 -16.10 7.66 5.32
CA ASP A 119 -16.34 9.08 5.54
C ASP A 119 -15.20 9.94 4.96
N ASP A 120 -13.99 9.34 4.90
CA ASP A 120 -12.78 10.01 4.44
C ASP A 120 -11.79 9.04 3.79
N ILE A 121 -11.02 9.53 2.83
CA ILE A 121 -9.91 8.81 2.19
C ILE A 121 -8.63 9.63 2.36
N TYR A 122 -7.59 9.01 2.89
CA TYR A 122 -6.25 9.56 3.03
C TYR A 122 -5.32 8.89 2.01
N LEU A 123 -4.80 9.68 1.08
CA LEU A 123 -3.96 9.19 0.00
C LEU A 123 -2.51 9.67 0.17
N PHE A 124 -1.62 8.75 0.47
CA PHE A 124 -0.21 9.02 0.66
C PHE A 124 0.61 8.45 -0.49
N PHE A 125 1.16 9.33 -1.30
CA PHE A 125 2.03 8.97 -2.41
C PHE A 125 3.49 8.98 -1.97
N PHE A 126 4.19 7.89 -2.22
CA PHE A 126 5.61 7.77 -1.95
C PHE A 126 6.39 7.86 -3.27
N THR A 127 7.45 8.64 -3.28
CA THR A 127 8.35 8.80 -4.43
C THR A 127 9.81 8.72 -3.98
N ALA A 128 10.72 8.51 -4.92
CA ALA A 128 12.16 8.68 -4.78
C ALA A 128 12.80 8.65 -6.16
N ASP A 129 14.00 9.21 -6.25
CA ASP A 129 14.84 9.15 -7.44
C ASP A 129 15.06 7.71 -7.89
N LEU A 130 15.10 7.52 -9.22
CA LEU A 130 15.26 6.21 -9.84
C LEU A 130 16.52 5.48 -9.35
N ASP A 131 17.64 6.20 -9.21
CA ASP A 131 18.90 5.58 -8.78
C ASP A 131 18.86 5.17 -7.30
N VAL A 132 18.19 5.93 -6.46
CA VAL A 132 17.93 5.56 -5.06
C VAL A 132 17.11 4.29 -4.99
N ARG A 133 16.07 4.17 -5.81
CA ARG A 133 15.22 2.96 -5.88
C ARG A 133 16.02 1.76 -6.37
N LYS A 134 16.82 1.91 -7.43
CA LYS A 134 17.73 0.85 -7.94
C LYS A 134 18.69 0.37 -6.85
N ALA A 135 19.34 1.29 -6.15
CA ALA A 135 20.27 0.97 -5.08
C ALA A 135 19.59 0.18 -3.95
N ARG A 136 18.38 0.59 -3.54
CA ARG A 136 17.61 -0.13 -2.52
C ARG A 136 17.19 -1.53 -2.94
N MET A 137 16.82 -1.74 -4.20
CA MET A 137 16.48 -3.07 -4.74
C MET A 137 17.72 -3.96 -4.81
N SER A 138 18.85 -3.42 -5.29
CA SER A 138 20.14 -4.16 -5.33
C SER A 138 20.60 -4.57 -3.93
N LYS A 139 20.45 -3.70 -2.92
CA LYS A 139 20.76 -4.03 -1.52
C LYS A 139 19.92 -5.21 -0.97
N ARG A 140 18.72 -5.43 -1.51
CA ARG A 140 17.87 -6.59 -1.19
C ARG A 140 18.28 -7.86 -1.94
N LYS A 141 19.39 -7.83 -2.71
CA LYS A 141 19.87 -8.95 -3.54
C LYS A 141 18.84 -9.41 -4.58
N GLU A 142 17.97 -8.50 -5.05
CA GLU A 142 17.06 -8.79 -6.14
C GLU A 142 17.85 -8.97 -7.45
N ASP A 143 17.39 -9.89 -8.29
CA ASP A 143 18.00 -10.16 -9.60
C ASP A 143 17.98 -8.91 -10.49
N PRO A 144 19.10 -8.50 -11.13
CA PRO A 144 19.17 -7.28 -11.93
C PRO A 144 18.16 -7.24 -13.08
N ALA A 145 17.89 -8.38 -13.74
CA ALA A 145 16.92 -8.44 -14.83
C ALA A 145 15.49 -8.23 -14.29
N LYS A 146 15.19 -8.75 -13.12
CA LYS A 146 13.89 -8.52 -12.43
C LYS A 146 13.75 -7.07 -11.98
N ILE A 147 14.84 -6.44 -11.51
CA ILE A 147 14.84 -5.00 -11.17
C ILE A 147 14.47 -4.18 -12.40
N GLN A 148 15.15 -4.41 -13.53
CA GLN A 148 14.90 -3.68 -14.76
C GLN A 148 13.49 -3.85 -15.29
N ALA A 149 12.99 -5.09 -15.34
CA ALA A 149 11.62 -5.38 -15.76
C ALA A 149 10.58 -4.68 -14.85
N ARG A 150 10.82 -4.65 -13.55
CA ARG A 150 9.96 -3.96 -12.58
C ARG A 150 9.95 -2.45 -12.79
N LEU A 151 11.12 -1.84 -12.94
CA LEU A 151 11.24 -0.39 -13.16
C LEU A 151 10.52 0.02 -14.45
N ALA A 152 10.72 -0.73 -15.55
CA ALA A 152 10.06 -0.47 -16.82
C ALA A 152 8.53 -0.64 -16.76
N PHE A 153 8.02 -1.52 -15.88
CA PHE A 153 6.60 -1.65 -15.61
C PHE A 153 6.09 -0.46 -14.78
N GLU A 154 6.79 -0.13 -13.70
CA GLU A 154 6.40 0.93 -12.78
C GLU A 154 6.38 2.31 -13.45
N ASP A 155 7.31 2.58 -14.35
CA ASP A 155 7.35 3.81 -15.16
C ASP A 155 6.07 4.02 -15.99
N LYS A 156 5.43 2.93 -16.42
CA LYS A 156 4.16 2.97 -17.16
C LYS A 156 2.92 3.13 -16.28
N VAL A 157 2.99 2.68 -15.02
CA VAL A 157 1.81 2.60 -14.14
C VAL A 157 1.79 3.65 -13.03
N PHE A 158 2.89 4.41 -12.89
CA PHE A 158 2.97 5.54 -11.95
C PHE A 158 3.21 6.83 -12.75
N PRO A 159 2.13 7.53 -13.12
CA PRO A 159 2.24 8.77 -13.87
C PRO A 159 2.89 9.87 -13.02
N GLU A 160 3.58 10.78 -13.69
CA GLU A 160 4.16 11.98 -13.07
C GLU A 160 3.08 12.92 -12.49
N ASP A 161 1.86 12.87 -13.05
CA ASP A 161 0.74 13.77 -12.72
C ASP A 161 -0.14 13.27 -11.55
N PHE A 162 0.45 12.68 -10.54
CA PHE A 162 -0.31 12.16 -9.37
C PHE A 162 -1.24 13.21 -8.75
N GLU A 163 -0.76 14.43 -8.53
CA GLU A 163 -1.56 15.50 -7.91
C GLU A 163 -2.80 15.87 -8.74
N ARG A 164 -2.65 15.88 -10.06
CA ARG A 164 -3.74 16.21 -10.99
C ARG A 164 -4.77 15.08 -11.02
N ASN A 165 -4.33 13.83 -11.05
CA ASN A 165 -5.21 12.67 -11.14
C ASN A 165 -6.12 12.51 -9.91
N TYR A 166 -5.70 13.02 -8.76
CA TYR A 166 -6.43 12.91 -7.48
C TYR A 166 -6.70 14.28 -6.85
N ALA A 167 -6.94 15.30 -7.69
CA ALA A 167 -7.21 16.67 -7.24
C ALA A 167 -8.36 16.76 -6.24
N ASP A 168 -9.40 15.95 -6.43
CA ASP A 168 -10.62 15.94 -5.60
C ASP A 168 -10.42 15.27 -4.22
N ILE A 169 -9.32 14.56 -4.00
CA ILE A 169 -9.02 13.98 -2.68
C ILE A 169 -8.34 15.04 -1.83
N ILE A 170 -9.03 15.50 -0.79
CA ILE A 170 -8.58 16.57 0.10
C ILE A 170 -7.42 16.10 0.97
N ASN A 171 -7.50 14.89 1.54
CA ASN A 171 -6.50 14.34 2.46
C ASN A 171 -5.42 13.58 1.67
N LYS A 172 -4.51 14.30 1.02
CA LYS A 172 -3.40 13.71 0.27
C LYS A 172 -2.07 14.33 0.64
N LYS A 173 -1.00 13.55 0.54
CA LYS A 173 0.38 14.01 0.74
C LYS A 173 1.37 13.19 -0.07
N ILE A 174 2.40 13.87 -0.59
CA ILE A 174 3.55 13.25 -1.24
C ILE A 174 4.69 13.16 -0.23
N PHE A 175 5.29 12.00 -0.11
CA PHE A 175 6.51 11.75 0.66
C PHE A 175 7.66 11.42 -0.29
N ASP A 176 8.55 12.37 -0.50
CA ASP A 176 9.81 12.11 -1.18
C ASP A 176 10.76 11.39 -0.21
N THR A 177 11.22 10.22 -0.63
CA THR A 177 12.14 9.40 0.16
C THR A 177 13.55 9.31 -0.42
N SER A 178 13.92 10.20 -1.35
CA SER A 178 15.25 10.24 -1.99
C SER A 178 16.36 10.47 -0.95
N ASP A 179 16.17 11.39 -0.01
CA ASP A 179 17.11 11.71 1.05
C ASP A 179 17.05 10.77 2.27
N ASN A 180 16.41 9.61 2.10
CA ASN A 180 16.25 8.61 3.16
C ASN A 180 15.67 9.18 4.48
N PRO A 181 14.55 9.89 4.47
CA PRO A 181 13.92 10.34 5.69
C PRO A 181 13.63 9.16 6.62
N SER A 182 13.71 9.37 7.92
CA SER A 182 13.43 8.29 8.86
C SER A 182 11.98 7.82 8.74
N VAL A 183 11.77 6.53 8.93
CA VAL A 183 10.44 5.93 8.99
C VAL A 183 9.59 6.60 10.07
N ASP A 184 10.19 6.89 11.22
CA ASP A 184 9.52 7.54 12.36
C ASP A 184 9.00 8.93 12.00
N LYS A 185 9.80 9.73 11.26
CA LYS A 185 9.38 11.06 10.81
C LYS A 185 8.15 10.99 9.92
N ILE A 186 8.19 10.14 8.89
CA ILE A 186 7.05 9.96 7.98
C ILE A 186 5.83 9.45 8.75
N THR A 187 6.02 8.47 9.63
CA THR A 187 4.93 7.88 10.42
C THR A 187 4.29 8.90 11.32
N GLN A 188 5.08 9.75 11.99
CA GLN A 188 4.55 10.79 12.86
C GLN A 188 3.72 11.82 12.08
N GLU A 189 4.20 12.26 10.92
CA GLU A 189 3.43 13.15 10.05
C GLU A 189 2.10 12.55 9.62
N ILE A 190 2.08 11.24 9.31
CA ILE A 190 0.84 10.53 8.97
C ILE A 190 -0.10 10.48 10.19
N LEU A 191 0.40 10.13 11.37
CA LEU A 191 -0.40 10.09 12.60
C LEU A 191 -1.03 11.46 12.92
N ASP A 192 -0.28 12.53 12.74
CA ASP A 192 -0.76 13.89 12.95
C ASP A 192 -1.90 14.24 11.99
N MET A 193 -1.76 13.90 10.70
CA MET A 193 -2.82 14.09 9.70
C MET A 193 -4.08 13.26 10.00
N LEU A 194 -3.92 12.06 10.56
CA LEU A 194 -5.03 11.19 10.94
C LEU A 194 -5.68 11.62 12.28
N GLY A 195 -5.09 12.55 13.03
CA GLY A 195 -5.52 12.93 14.35
C GLY A 195 -5.33 11.82 15.39
N ILE A 196 -4.38 10.91 15.16
CA ILE A 196 -4.05 9.81 16.07
C ILE A 196 -2.89 10.23 16.95
N LYS A 197 -3.11 10.35 18.25
CA LYS A 197 -2.00 10.52 19.22
C LYS A 197 -1.22 9.20 19.27
N GLY A 198 -0.02 9.21 18.70
CA GLY A 198 0.95 8.11 18.85
C GLY A 198 1.42 8.03 20.31
N GLU A 199 1.77 6.84 20.80
CA GLU A 199 2.53 6.75 22.03
C GLU A 199 3.92 7.33 21.78
N GLN A 200 4.25 8.38 22.50
CA GLN A 200 5.63 8.86 22.58
C GLN A 200 6.51 7.70 23.05
N TYR A 201 7.66 7.53 22.42
CA TYR A 201 8.72 6.70 22.97
C TYR A 201 8.95 7.15 24.41
N GLY A 202 8.54 6.31 25.35
CA GLY A 202 9.05 6.46 26.70
C GLY A 202 10.56 6.43 26.57
N THR A 203 11.20 7.57 26.79
CA THR A 203 12.62 7.63 27.06
C THR A 203 12.85 6.80 28.30
N SER A 204 13.05 5.50 28.12
CA SER A 204 13.62 4.67 29.17
C SER A 204 15.05 5.17 29.35
N GLY A 205 15.18 6.22 30.17
CA GLY A 205 16.44 6.55 30.78
C GLY A 205 16.89 5.34 31.60
N LYS A 206 17.98 4.83 31.25
CA LYS A 206 19.15 4.46 32.04
C LYS A 206 20.07 3.56 31.24
#